data_82010d19d4d7d50f6cbc58f6b2152919
#
_entry.id   82010d19d4d7d50f6cbc58f6b2152919
#
_cell.length_a   1.000
_cell.length_b   1.000
_cell.length_c   1.000
_cell.angle_alpha   90.00
_cell.angle_beta   90.00
_cell.angle_gamma   90.00
#
_symmetry.space_group_name_H-M   'P 1'
#
loop_
_entity.id
_entity.type
_entity.pdbx_description
1 polymer ?
#
loop_
_entity_poly.entity_id
_entity_poly.type
_entity_poly.pdbx_seq_one_letter_code
_entity_poly.pdbx_strand_id
1 'polypeptide(L)'
;MIKLSPATSVVAAALVATAALWGGWQLLQTHANPPAADGSAEPFAWVDCKPRLLDGSPAVAVMFTQPLARSQDWGKLVKASEGDQPDTATPVPPRWVLGDNPRMLFLPHVTPDRTYRIALAEGVSAAAGGTLGTAQTCTVKSEAMPDAFYFASKGVVLPAGQNGGLPVVTVNTPEVDVQFLRVNPDALPAFLEQVGGRPDTRRADNHTGNEGEGEYEGGWVDPARKLKGTVGGYQLDELRGKTTSVYASRFVTDARPNRRNVSYLPVERIKELQEPGIYVAVMNQPGRFGWDYQVTYFYVTD
;
A
#
# COMPACT_ATOMS: atom_id res chain seq x y z
N MET A 1 -38.29 56.81 -30.62
CA MET A 1 -38.32 56.03 -29.40
C MET A 1 -39.60 55.19 -29.36
N ILE A 2 -39.49 53.91 -29.70
CA ILE A 2 -40.66 53.00 -29.70
C ILE A 2 -40.75 52.40 -28.29
N LYS A 3 -41.79 52.78 -27.56
CA LYS A 3 -42.10 52.19 -26.25
C LYS A 3 -42.73 50.80 -26.49
N LEU A 4 -42.00 49.74 -26.23
CA LEU A 4 -42.54 48.41 -26.18
C LEU A 4 -43.48 48.23 -24.93
N SER A 5 -44.63 47.65 -25.12
CA SER A 5 -45.59 47.43 -24.04
C SER A 5 -45.06 46.29 -23.09
N PRO A 6 -45.45 46.32 -21.82
CA PRO A 6 -44.96 45.32 -20.84
C PRO A 6 -45.30 43.86 -21.20
N ALA A 7 -46.36 43.66 -21.98
CA ALA A 7 -46.80 42.33 -22.41
C ALA A 7 -45.82 41.70 -23.46
N THR A 8 -45.22 42.49 -24.32
CA THR A 8 -44.23 42.01 -25.31
C THR A 8 -42.90 41.67 -24.68
N SER A 9 -42.54 42.33 -23.58
CA SER A 9 -41.32 42.04 -22.84
C SER A 9 -41.39 40.69 -22.10
N VAL A 10 -42.54 40.29 -21.57
CA VAL A 10 -42.72 39.00 -20.87
C VAL A 10 -42.68 37.81 -21.84
N VAL A 11 -43.28 37.96 -23.04
CA VAL A 11 -43.22 36.90 -24.06
C VAL A 11 -41.83 36.68 -24.60
N ALA A 12 -41.08 37.76 -24.81
CA ALA A 12 -39.67 37.65 -25.27
C ALA A 12 -38.77 37.01 -24.22
N ALA A 13 -38.94 37.32 -22.92
CA ALA A 13 -38.22 36.71 -21.82
C ALA A 13 -38.54 35.19 -21.65
N ALA A 14 -39.78 34.82 -21.86
CA ALA A 14 -40.21 33.40 -21.78
C ALA A 14 -39.63 32.56 -22.92
N LEU A 15 -39.57 33.11 -24.14
CA LEU A 15 -38.98 32.42 -25.28
C LEU A 15 -37.46 32.21 -25.17
N VAL A 16 -36.76 33.19 -24.61
CA VAL A 16 -35.31 33.07 -24.37
C VAL A 16 -35.02 32.04 -23.25
N ALA A 17 -35.82 32.00 -22.18
CA ALA A 17 -35.67 31.03 -21.11
C ALA A 17 -35.94 29.59 -21.58
N THR A 18 -36.95 29.36 -22.41
CA THR A 18 -37.26 28.02 -22.96
C THR A 18 -36.19 27.56 -23.95
N ALA A 19 -35.61 28.45 -24.77
CA ALA A 19 -34.52 28.12 -25.67
C ALA A 19 -33.22 27.75 -24.89
N ALA A 20 -32.94 28.47 -23.81
CA ALA A 20 -31.79 28.17 -22.94
C ALA A 20 -31.92 26.82 -22.19
N LEU A 21 -33.11 26.49 -21.72
CA LEU A 21 -33.40 25.22 -21.08
C LEU A 21 -33.33 24.05 -22.09
N TRP A 22 -33.80 24.25 -23.30
CA TRP A 22 -33.80 23.21 -24.33
C TRP A 22 -32.38 22.99 -24.88
N GLY A 23 -31.60 24.08 -25.08
CA GLY A 23 -30.20 24.02 -25.47
C GLY A 23 -29.31 23.36 -24.37
N GLY A 24 -29.58 23.68 -23.10
CA GLY A 24 -28.88 23.06 -21.96
C GLY A 24 -29.18 21.56 -21.83
N TRP A 25 -30.41 21.13 -22.10
CA TRP A 25 -30.80 19.73 -22.08
C TRP A 25 -30.18 18.92 -23.23
N GLN A 26 -30.05 19.52 -24.41
CA GLN A 26 -29.36 18.92 -25.54
C GLN A 26 -27.86 18.78 -25.28
N LEU A 27 -27.20 19.76 -24.64
CA LEU A 27 -25.79 19.66 -24.25
C LEU A 27 -25.53 18.59 -23.19
N LEU A 28 -26.47 18.36 -22.27
CA LEU A 28 -26.41 17.27 -21.29
C LEU A 28 -26.61 15.90 -21.94
N GLN A 29 -27.41 15.80 -22.98
CA GLN A 29 -27.62 14.52 -23.70
C GLN A 29 -26.43 14.15 -24.59
N THR A 30 -25.70 15.12 -25.12
CA THR A 30 -24.47 14.85 -25.91
C THR A 30 -23.30 14.34 -25.08
N HIS A 31 -23.34 14.58 -23.74
CA HIS A 31 -22.34 13.99 -22.84
C HIS A 31 -22.78 12.66 -22.20
N ALA A 32 -24.03 12.26 -22.37
CA ALA A 32 -24.59 11.04 -21.78
C ALA A 32 -24.54 9.80 -22.72
N ASN A 33 -24.20 10.00 -23.97
CA ASN A 33 -23.91 8.89 -24.87
C ASN A 33 -22.39 8.79 -25.08
N PRO A 34 -21.70 7.82 -24.44
CA PRO A 34 -20.42 7.41 -24.97
C PRO A 34 -20.66 7.03 -26.45
N PRO A 35 -19.73 7.38 -27.39
CA PRO A 35 -19.86 6.96 -28.76
C PRO A 35 -20.17 5.47 -28.75
N ALA A 36 -21.21 5.06 -29.45
CA ALA A 36 -21.49 3.65 -29.68
C ALA A 36 -20.18 3.06 -30.19
N ALA A 37 -19.59 2.17 -29.40
CA ALA A 37 -18.39 1.45 -29.83
C ALA A 37 -18.78 0.80 -31.15
N ASP A 38 -18.15 1.23 -32.23
CA ASP A 38 -18.24 0.57 -33.51
C ASP A 38 -18.05 -0.91 -33.23
N GLY A 39 -19.02 -1.75 -33.60
CA GLY A 39 -19.15 -3.15 -33.18
C GLY A 39 -18.06 -4.10 -33.66
N SER A 40 -16.84 -3.65 -33.86
CA SER A 40 -15.64 -4.47 -33.91
C SER A 40 -15.13 -4.65 -32.48
N ALA A 41 -15.74 -5.56 -31.72
CA ALA A 41 -15.16 -6.00 -30.46
C ALA A 41 -13.71 -6.40 -30.75
N GLU A 42 -12.77 -5.69 -30.11
CA GLU A 42 -11.35 -6.02 -30.22
C GLU A 42 -11.17 -7.53 -30.00
N PRO A 43 -10.49 -8.25 -30.91
CA PRO A 43 -10.37 -9.69 -30.79
C PRO A 43 -9.73 -10.08 -29.45
N PHE A 44 -10.22 -11.16 -28.85
CA PHE A 44 -9.61 -11.68 -27.64
C PHE A 44 -8.17 -12.11 -27.93
N ALA A 45 -7.23 -11.47 -27.27
CA ALA A 45 -5.81 -11.70 -27.45
C ALA A 45 -5.05 -11.59 -26.13
N TRP A 46 -3.93 -12.26 -26.05
CA TRP A 46 -2.91 -12.02 -25.05
C TRP A 46 -2.20 -10.70 -25.35
N VAL A 47 -1.95 -9.89 -24.31
CA VAL A 47 -1.29 -8.59 -24.43
C VAL A 47 0.16 -8.66 -23.96
N ASP A 48 0.37 -9.14 -22.72
CA ASP A 48 1.66 -9.03 -22.06
C ASP A 48 1.77 -9.94 -20.83
N CYS A 49 3.02 -10.22 -20.42
CA CYS A 49 3.36 -10.78 -19.12
C CYS A 49 4.32 -9.83 -18.40
N LYS A 50 3.95 -9.41 -17.21
CA LYS A 50 4.76 -8.46 -16.43
C LYS A 50 4.95 -8.91 -14.99
N PRO A 51 6.09 -8.58 -14.38
CA PRO A 51 6.23 -8.70 -12.96
C PRO A 51 5.28 -7.69 -12.27
N ARG A 52 4.70 -8.09 -11.15
CA ARG A 52 3.80 -7.27 -10.33
C ARG A 52 3.94 -7.68 -8.87
N LEU A 53 3.49 -6.81 -7.99
CA LEU A 53 3.21 -7.17 -6.61
C LEU A 53 1.70 -7.46 -6.48
N LEU A 54 1.37 -8.55 -5.83
CA LEU A 54 0.02 -8.89 -5.39
C LEU A 54 0.04 -8.99 -3.88
N ASP A 55 -0.73 -8.15 -3.19
CA ASP A 55 -0.75 -8.06 -1.72
C ASP A 55 0.67 -7.91 -1.10
N GLY A 56 1.50 -7.07 -1.74
CA GLY A 56 2.87 -6.82 -1.29
C GLY A 56 3.87 -7.96 -1.55
N SER A 57 3.46 -9.04 -2.22
CA SER A 57 4.32 -10.17 -2.58
C SER A 57 4.57 -10.24 -4.09
N PRO A 58 5.76 -10.64 -4.53
CA PRO A 58 6.06 -10.81 -5.94
C PRO A 58 5.10 -11.79 -6.62
N ALA A 59 4.61 -11.39 -7.78
CA ALA A 59 3.71 -12.13 -8.62
C ALA A 59 4.06 -11.93 -10.10
N VAL A 60 3.60 -12.84 -10.96
CA VAL A 60 3.59 -12.64 -12.41
C VAL A 60 2.16 -12.39 -12.86
N ALA A 61 1.94 -11.30 -13.58
CA ALA A 61 0.65 -10.96 -14.17
C ALA A 61 0.66 -11.22 -15.66
N VAL A 62 -0.37 -11.89 -16.15
CA VAL A 62 -0.66 -12.10 -17.57
C VAL A 62 -1.88 -11.26 -17.93
N MET A 63 -1.77 -10.43 -18.95
CA MET A 63 -2.79 -9.47 -19.35
C MET A 63 -3.39 -9.80 -20.69
N PHE A 64 -4.72 -9.61 -20.82
CA PHE A 64 -5.50 -9.88 -22.00
C PHE A 64 -6.30 -8.66 -22.45
N THR A 65 -6.69 -8.60 -23.71
CA THR A 65 -7.50 -7.51 -24.29
C THR A 65 -8.91 -7.45 -23.71
N GLN A 66 -9.48 -8.60 -23.32
CA GLN A 66 -10.85 -8.71 -22.80
C GLN A 66 -10.88 -9.43 -21.44
N PRO A 67 -11.97 -9.27 -20.66
CA PRO A 67 -12.19 -10.02 -19.43
C PRO A 67 -12.14 -11.54 -19.66
N LEU A 68 -11.50 -12.25 -18.76
CA LEU A 68 -11.36 -13.71 -18.81
C LEU A 68 -12.61 -14.41 -18.27
N ALA A 69 -12.98 -15.56 -18.83
CA ALA A 69 -14.00 -16.42 -18.28
C ALA A 69 -13.55 -16.97 -16.93
N ARG A 70 -14.38 -16.82 -15.88
CA ARG A 70 -14.01 -17.18 -14.50
C ARG A 70 -13.94 -18.69 -14.27
N SER A 71 -14.81 -19.44 -14.94
CA SER A 71 -14.99 -20.89 -14.73
C SER A 71 -14.19 -21.72 -15.75
N GLN A 72 -12.86 -21.54 -15.81
CA GLN A 72 -12.00 -22.37 -16.65
C GLN A 72 -10.87 -22.99 -15.81
N ASP A 73 -10.36 -24.13 -16.26
CA ASP A 73 -9.28 -24.83 -15.58
C ASP A 73 -7.92 -24.20 -15.90
N TRP A 74 -7.57 -23.21 -15.10
CA TRP A 74 -6.30 -22.50 -15.26
C TRP A 74 -5.08 -23.42 -15.21
N GLY A 75 -5.11 -24.48 -14.41
CA GLY A 75 -4.00 -25.42 -14.29
C GLY A 75 -3.72 -26.21 -15.57
N LYS A 76 -4.74 -26.40 -16.41
CA LYS A 76 -4.56 -27.04 -17.74
C LYS A 76 -4.20 -26.04 -18.83
N LEU A 77 -4.78 -24.83 -18.74
CA LEU A 77 -4.68 -23.82 -19.80
C LEU A 77 -3.44 -22.94 -19.69
N VAL A 78 -2.94 -22.72 -18.47
CA VAL A 78 -1.79 -21.85 -18.24
C VAL A 78 -0.76 -22.57 -17.39
N LYS A 79 0.42 -22.80 -17.93
CA LYS A 79 1.53 -23.47 -17.26
C LYS A 79 2.64 -22.47 -16.98
N ALA A 80 3.23 -22.58 -15.81
CA ALA A 80 4.39 -21.79 -15.41
C ALA A 80 5.56 -22.72 -15.07
N SER A 81 6.76 -22.29 -15.39
CA SER A 81 7.99 -22.93 -14.97
C SER A 81 9.01 -21.87 -14.55
N GLU A 82 9.80 -22.16 -13.51
CA GLU A 82 10.93 -21.34 -13.08
C GLU A 82 12.18 -21.73 -13.86
N GLY A 83 12.78 -20.76 -14.53
CA GLY A 83 13.92 -20.91 -15.42
C GLY A 83 13.64 -20.34 -16.81
N ASP A 84 14.68 -19.94 -17.50
CA ASP A 84 14.65 -19.37 -18.85
C ASP A 84 14.75 -20.45 -19.96
N GLN A 85 15.40 -21.57 -19.65
CA GLN A 85 15.61 -22.66 -20.58
C GLN A 85 14.52 -23.72 -20.44
N PRO A 86 13.85 -24.13 -21.56
CA PRO A 86 12.76 -25.11 -21.51
C PRO A 86 13.16 -26.45 -20.87
N ASP A 87 14.37 -26.91 -21.16
CA ASP A 87 14.84 -28.25 -20.75
C ASP A 87 15.26 -28.35 -19.29
N THR A 88 15.56 -27.21 -18.65
CA THR A 88 16.02 -27.14 -17.26
C THR A 88 15.03 -26.44 -16.32
N ALA A 89 13.96 -25.90 -16.89
CA ALA A 89 12.96 -25.17 -16.12
C ALA A 89 12.16 -26.08 -15.18
N THR A 90 12.03 -25.68 -13.94
CA THR A 90 11.26 -26.42 -12.93
C THR A 90 9.78 -26.03 -13.00
N PRO A 91 8.86 -26.99 -13.19
CA PRO A 91 7.43 -26.69 -13.19
C PRO A 91 6.97 -26.04 -11.88
N VAL A 92 6.16 -25.00 -12.00
CA VAL A 92 5.55 -24.30 -10.84
C VAL A 92 4.11 -24.81 -10.68
N PRO A 93 3.68 -25.16 -9.45
CA PRO A 93 2.31 -25.57 -9.21
C PRO A 93 1.31 -24.51 -9.68
N PRO A 94 0.21 -24.89 -10.34
CA PRO A 94 -0.77 -23.95 -10.85
C PRO A 94 -1.57 -23.32 -9.70
N ARG A 95 -1.24 -22.09 -9.36
CA ARG A 95 -1.90 -21.27 -8.32
C ARG A 95 -2.45 -19.98 -8.93
N TRP A 96 -3.04 -20.07 -10.10
CA TRP A 96 -3.53 -18.92 -10.84
C TRP A 96 -4.73 -18.29 -10.14
N VAL A 97 -4.70 -16.96 -10.02
CA VAL A 97 -5.76 -16.15 -9.42
C VAL A 97 -6.17 -15.06 -10.40
N LEU A 98 -7.48 -14.94 -10.63
CA LEU A 98 -8.02 -13.84 -11.42
C LEU A 98 -7.98 -12.57 -10.55
N GLY A 99 -7.42 -11.48 -11.09
CA GLY A 99 -7.35 -10.21 -10.40
C GLY A 99 -8.70 -9.48 -10.33
N ASP A 100 -8.76 -8.38 -9.55
CA ASP A 100 -9.90 -7.45 -9.52
C ASP A 100 -10.18 -6.89 -10.92
N ASN A 101 -9.13 -6.59 -11.67
CA ASN A 101 -9.25 -6.39 -13.10
C ASN A 101 -9.38 -7.77 -13.78
N PRO A 102 -10.58 -8.14 -14.30
CA PRO A 102 -10.81 -9.46 -14.87
C PRO A 102 -10.05 -9.75 -16.19
N ARG A 103 -9.27 -8.79 -16.69
CA ARG A 103 -8.34 -8.96 -17.80
C ARG A 103 -6.96 -9.43 -17.36
N MET A 104 -6.73 -9.59 -16.06
CA MET A 104 -5.44 -9.95 -15.50
C MET A 104 -5.52 -11.26 -14.72
N LEU A 105 -4.63 -12.18 -15.07
CA LEU A 105 -4.43 -13.44 -14.36
C LEU A 105 -3.08 -13.41 -13.66
N PHE A 106 -3.06 -13.70 -12.37
CA PHE A 106 -1.85 -13.65 -11.56
C PHE A 106 -1.37 -15.04 -11.16
N LEU A 107 -0.07 -15.23 -11.20
CA LEU A 107 0.65 -16.28 -10.49
C LEU A 107 1.25 -15.67 -9.21
N PRO A 108 0.61 -15.82 -8.05
CA PRO A 108 1.08 -15.25 -6.80
C PRO A 108 2.25 -16.07 -6.21
N HIS A 109 2.92 -15.46 -5.22
CA HIS A 109 3.96 -16.11 -4.42
C HIS A 109 5.09 -16.74 -5.25
N VAL A 110 5.47 -16.07 -6.32
CA VAL A 110 6.66 -16.46 -7.09
C VAL A 110 7.92 -16.14 -6.28
N THR A 111 8.99 -16.91 -6.49
CA THR A 111 10.29 -16.61 -5.90
C THR A 111 10.78 -15.27 -6.44
N PRO A 112 11.16 -14.31 -5.58
CA PRO A 112 11.66 -13.02 -6.01
C PRO A 112 12.95 -13.13 -6.84
N ASP A 113 13.10 -12.22 -7.81
CA ASP A 113 14.31 -12.09 -8.63
C ASP A 113 14.65 -13.37 -9.44
N ARG A 114 13.59 -14.11 -9.85
CA ARG A 114 13.69 -15.33 -10.66
C ARG A 114 12.98 -15.15 -12.01
N THR A 115 13.48 -15.86 -13.00
CA THR A 115 12.88 -15.88 -14.34
C THR A 115 11.82 -16.97 -14.40
N TYR A 116 10.66 -16.62 -14.96
CA TYR A 116 9.53 -17.51 -15.17
C TYR A 116 9.17 -17.56 -16.63
N ARG A 117 8.90 -18.76 -17.12
CA ARG A 117 8.33 -19.00 -18.43
C ARG A 117 6.87 -19.38 -18.27
N ILE A 118 5.99 -18.64 -18.94
CA ILE A 118 4.55 -18.85 -18.90
C ILE A 118 4.09 -19.33 -20.29
N ALA A 119 3.41 -20.45 -20.34
CA ALA A 119 2.83 -21.00 -21.56
C ALA A 119 1.30 -20.96 -21.47
N LEU A 120 0.67 -20.32 -22.44
CA LEU A 120 -0.77 -20.14 -22.59
C LEU A 120 -1.28 -21.07 -23.68
N ALA A 121 -2.25 -21.89 -23.38
CA ALA A 121 -2.89 -22.74 -24.39
C ALA A 121 -3.89 -21.92 -25.21
N GLU A 122 -4.13 -22.34 -26.46
CA GLU A 122 -5.11 -21.73 -27.33
C GLU A 122 -6.56 -21.74 -26.80
N GLY A 123 -6.88 -22.64 -25.87
CA GLY A 123 -8.20 -22.78 -25.27
C GLY A 123 -8.50 -21.75 -24.14
N VAL A 124 -7.59 -20.85 -23.79
CA VAL A 124 -7.90 -19.75 -22.86
C VAL A 124 -9.01 -18.90 -23.43
N SER A 125 -10.09 -18.67 -22.65
CA SER A 125 -11.32 -18.05 -23.16
C SER A 125 -11.69 -16.76 -22.44
N ALA A 126 -12.33 -15.84 -23.19
CA ALA A 126 -12.90 -14.61 -22.70
C ALA A 126 -14.29 -14.82 -22.10
N ALA A 127 -14.71 -13.95 -21.18
CA ALA A 127 -16.05 -13.96 -20.58
C ALA A 127 -17.17 -13.69 -21.59
N ALA A 128 -16.89 -12.89 -22.62
CA ALA A 128 -17.81 -12.57 -23.71
C ALA A 128 -17.86 -13.64 -24.81
N GLY A 129 -17.09 -14.70 -24.67
CA GLY A 129 -16.88 -15.72 -25.71
C GLY A 129 -15.62 -15.47 -26.53
N GLY A 130 -15.21 -16.50 -27.30
CA GLY A 130 -13.94 -16.49 -28.04
C GLY A 130 -12.79 -17.09 -27.21
N THR A 131 -11.80 -17.59 -27.94
CA THR A 131 -10.59 -18.23 -27.38
C THR A 131 -9.35 -17.53 -27.90
N LEU A 132 -8.20 -17.81 -27.30
CA LEU A 132 -6.91 -17.21 -27.67
C LEU A 132 -6.50 -17.58 -29.12
N GLY A 133 -7.01 -18.67 -29.66
CA GLY A 133 -6.79 -19.10 -31.06
C GLY A 133 -5.43 -19.71 -31.33
N THR A 134 -4.36 -19.22 -30.71
CA THR A 134 -3.00 -19.78 -30.83
C THR A 134 -2.32 -19.80 -29.47
N ALA A 135 -1.53 -20.84 -29.22
CA ALA A 135 -0.74 -20.94 -28.01
C ALA A 135 0.31 -19.81 -27.96
N GLN A 136 0.51 -19.24 -26.78
CA GLN A 136 1.45 -18.15 -26.55
C GLN A 136 2.44 -18.52 -25.45
N THR A 137 3.62 -17.92 -25.50
CA THR A 137 4.64 -18.09 -24.45
C THR A 137 5.31 -16.78 -24.17
N CYS A 138 5.51 -16.46 -22.89
CA CYS A 138 6.30 -15.31 -22.47
C CYS A 138 7.34 -15.72 -21.42
N THR A 139 8.37 -14.93 -21.31
CA THR A 139 9.40 -15.03 -20.26
C THR A 139 9.41 -13.74 -19.49
N VAL A 140 9.36 -13.83 -18.19
CA VAL A 140 9.29 -12.67 -17.29
C VAL A 140 10.15 -12.89 -16.06
N LYS A 141 10.91 -11.87 -15.64
CA LYS A 141 11.66 -11.91 -14.39
C LYS A 141 10.80 -11.29 -13.28
N SER A 142 10.56 -12.03 -12.20
CA SER A 142 9.80 -11.54 -11.04
C SER A 142 10.51 -10.37 -10.37
N GLU A 143 9.73 -9.50 -9.73
CA GLU A 143 10.30 -8.40 -8.94
C GLU A 143 11.02 -8.92 -7.70
N ALA A 144 11.99 -8.15 -7.24
CA ALA A 144 12.55 -8.33 -5.91
C ALA A 144 11.49 -8.02 -4.84
N MET A 145 11.66 -8.54 -3.64
CA MET A 145 10.85 -8.10 -2.50
C MET A 145 11.06 -6.60 -2.28
N PRO A 146 10.01 -5.82 -2.00
CA PRO A 146 10.18 -4.42 -1.61
C PRO A 146 11.07 -4.29 -0.38
N ASP A 147 11.87 -3.24 -0.35
CA ASP A 147 12.64 -2.90 0.84
C ASP A 147 11.67 -2.58 1.99
N ALA A 148 11.94 -3.13 3.15
CA ALA A 148 11.15 -2.87 4.34
C ALA A 148 12.02 -2.91 5.59
N PHE A 149 11.67 -2.08 6.57
CA PHE A 149 12.28 -2.09 7.90
C PHE A 149 11.26 -1.62 8.93
N TYR A 150 11.17 -2.31 10.05
CA TYR A 150 10.28 -1.95 11.15
C TYR A 150 10.70 -2.65 12.45
N PHE A 151 10.26 -2.12 13.58
CA PHE A 151 10.48 -2.78 14.88
C PHE A 151 9.56 -4.00 15.03
N ALA A 152 10.14 -5.14 15.43
CA ALA A 152 9.41 -6.41 15.53
C ALA A 152 8.39 -6.42 16.68
N SER A 153 8.57 -5.59 17.71
CA SER A 153 7.71 -5.57 18.90
C SER A 153 6.93 -4.27 19.04
N LYS A 154 5.73 -4.40 19.59
CA LYS A 154 4.79 -3.28 19.83
C LYS A 154 4.93 -2.66 21.23
N GLY A 155 6.07 -2.74 21.85
CA GLY A 155 6.36 -2.19 23.17
C GLY A 155 7.21 -3.20 23.94
N VAL A 156 8.31 -2.74 24.48
CA VAL A 156 9.31 -3.60 25.13
C VAL A 156 9.67 -2.97 26.45
N VAL A 157 9.56 -3.76 27.48
CA VAL A 157 10.38 -3.56 28.67
C VAL A 157 11.71 -4.22 28.37
N LEU A 158 12.78 -3.46 28.34
CA LEU A 158 14.14 -3.99 28.22
C LEU A 158 14.73 -3.98 29.63
N PRO A 159 14.82 -5.15 30.31
CA PRO A 159 15.52 -5.21 31.59
C PRO A 159 16.99 -4.85 31.37
N ALA A 160 17.56 -3.98 32.16
CA ALA A 160 18.99 -3.69 32.11
C ALA A 160 19.76 -5.00 32.30
N GLY A 161 20.54 -5.39 31.30
CA GLY A 161 21.48 -6.52 31.41
C GLY A 161 21.00 -7.90 30.97
N GLN A 162 19.76 -8.09 30.50
CA GLN A 162 19.27 -9.43 30.06
C GLN A 162 18.77 -9.47 28.61
N ASN A 163 19.26 -8.60 27.75
CA ASN A 163 18.59 -8.40 26.46
C ASN A 163 19.37 -8.95 25.29
N GLY A 164 18.70 -9.75 24.49
CA GLY A 164 19.17 -10.12 23.15
C GLY A 164 19.15 -8.97 22.15
N GLY A 165 19.02 -7.70 22.61
CA GLY A 165 18.97 -6.52 21.77
C GLY A 165 17.56 -6.09 21.34
N LEU A 166 17.46 -4.93 20.68
CA LEU A 166 16.19 -4.41 20.15
C LEU A 166 15.87 -5.10 18.82
N PRO A 167 14.78 -5.88 18.73
CA PRO A 167 14.49 -6.64 17.52
C PRO A 167 13.94 -5.72 16.41
N VAL A 168 14.59 -5.77 15.25
CA VAL A 168 14.16 -5.11 14.02
C VAL A 168 13.95 -6.15 12.91
N VAL A 169 12.94 -5.93 12.11
CA VAL A 169 12.68 -6.73 10.92
C VAL A 169 13.11 -5.94 9.71
N THR A 170 13.87 -6.58 8.84
CA THR A 170 14.31 -5.97 7.59
C THR A 170 14.07 -6.88 6.40
N VAL A 171 13.83 -6.29 5.23
CA VAL A 171 13.82 -6.93 3.91
C VAL A 171 14.68 -6.07 3.01
N ASN A 172 15.69 -6.65 2.35
CA ASN A 172 16.60 -5.95 1.44
C ASN A 172 17.22 -4.64 2.01
N THR A 173 17.27 -4.52 3.33
CA THR A 173 17.78 -3.35 4.03
C THR A 173 18.98 -3.77 4.89
N PRO A 174 20.22 -3.68 4.35
CA PRO A 174 21.42 -4.18 5.03
C PRO A 174 21.85 -3.32 6.20
N GLU A 175 21.44 -2.06 6.22
CA GLU A 175 21.78 -1.11 7.28
C GLU A 175 20.57 -0.26 7.66
N VAL A 176 20.50 0.14 8.91
CA VAL A 176 19.53 1.09 9.43
C VAL A 176 20.22 2.15 10.28
N ASP A 177 19.81 3.40 10.15
CA ASP A 177 20.19 4.47 11.06
C ASP A 177 19.16 4.51 12.18
N VAL A 178 19.62 4.45 13.43
CA VAL A 178 18.74 4.50 14.61
C VAL A 178 19.21 5.59 15.56
N GLN A 179 18.28 6.46 15.93
CA GLN A 179 18.44 7.46 16.95
C GLN A 179 17.66 7.06 18.19
N PHE A 180 18.31 7.11 19.35
CA PHE A 180 17.70 6.87 20.64
C PHE A 180 17.51 8.21 21.37
N LEU A 181 16.28 8.44 21.77
CA LEU A 181 15.82 9.64 22.44
C LEU A 181 15.38 9.24 23.85
N ARG A 182 15.86 9.92 24.88
CA ARG A 182 15.36 9.76 26.24
C ARG A 182 14.24 10.77 26.50
N VAL A 183 13.13 10.32 27.05
CA VAL A 183 12.03 11.19 27.44
C VAL A 183 12.49 12.06 28.63
N ASN A 184 12.34 13.37 28.48
CA ASN A 184 12.70 14.30 29.54
C ASN A 184 11.75 14.13 30.75
N PRO A 185 12.25 14.13 32.00
CA PRO A 185 11.42 13.92 33.18
C PRO A 185 10.24 14.87 33.31
N ASP A 186 10.46 16.14 32.96
CA ASP A 186 9.45 17.21 32.98
C ASP A 186 8.39 17.03 31.86
N ALA A 187 8.76 16.43 30.76
CA ALA A 187 7.85 16.15 29.65
C ALA A 187 7.12 14.77 29.75
N LEU A 188 7.43 13.97 30.77
CA LEU A 188 6.90 12.63 30.96
C LEU A 188 5.36 12.58 30.97
N PRO A 189 4.61 13.43 31.67
CA PRO A 189 3.16 13.41 31.63
C PRO A 189 2.60 13.64 30.23
N ALA A 190 3.13 14.65 29.52
CA ALA A 190 2.71 14.97 28.15
C ALA A 190 3.07 13.87 27.15
N PHE A 191 4.20 13.18 27.35
CA PHE A 191 4.58 12.02 26.56
C PHE A 191 3.65 10.83 26.78
N LEU A 192 3.31 10.53 28.05
CA LEU A 192 2.40 9.44 28.39
C LEU A 192 0.98 9.70 27.88
N GLU A 193 0.50 10.94 27.92
CA GLU A 193 -0.77 11.32 27.28
C GLU A 193 -0.73 11.08 25.77
N GLN A 194 0.38 11.40 25.11
CA GLN A 194 0.58 11.21 23.69
C GLN A 194 0.63 9.72 23.32
N VAL A 195 1.23 8.87 24.15
CA VAL A 195 1.35 7.41 23.92
C VAL A 195 0.10 6.66 24.34
N GLY A 196 -0.50 7.04 25.46
CA GLY A 196 -1.68 6.39 26.03
C GLY A 196 -3.00 6.74 25.34
N GLY A 197 -3.02 7.85 24.62
CA GLY A 197 -4.24 8.47 24.11
C GLY A 197 -5.07 9.07 25.28
N ARG A 198 -5.65 10.26 25.07
CA ARG A 198 -6.71 10.72 25.97
C ARG A 198 -7.90 9.77 25.82
N PRO A 199 -8.52 9.31 26.92
CA PRO A 199 -9.86 8.73 26.83
C PRO A 199 -10.74 9.75 26.09
N ASP A 200 -11.31 9.38 24.99
CA ASP A 200 -12.19 10.27 24.22
C ASP A 200 -13.48 10.50 25.00
N THR A 201 -13.45 11.45 25.94
CA THR A 201 -14.61 11.87 26.71
C THR A 201 -15.64 12.61 25.85
N ARG A 202 -15.32 12.97 24.59
CA ARG A 202 -16.23 13.63 23.65
C ARG A 202 -17.11 12.67 22.88
N ARG A 203 -16.85 11.36 22.91
CA ARG A 203 -17.59 10.36 22.14
C ARG A 203 -18.86 9.87 22.85
N ALA A 204 -19.09 10.28 24.10
CA ALA A 204 -20.27 9.89 24.86
C ALA A 204 -21.53 10.71 24.53
N ASP A 205 -21.42 11.91 23.95
CA ASP A 205 -22.54 12.83 23.83
C ASP A 205 -23.14 13.00 22.43
N ASN A 206 -22.66 12.32 21.38
CA ASN A 206 -23.15 12.52 20.01
C ASN A 206 -23.56 11.23 19.29
N HIS A 207 -24.26 10.31 19.97
CA HIS A 207 -24.98 9.23 19.31
C HIS A 207 -26.49 9.56 19.23
N THR A 208 -26.84 10.63 18.51
CA THR A 208 -28.18 10.80 17.99
C THR A 208 -28.10 11.26 16.54
N GLY A 209 -28.34 10.33 15.62
CA GLY A 209 -28.88 10.62 14.30
C GLY A 209 -27.90 10.65 13.16
N ASN A 210 -27.82 9.63 12.46
CA ASN A 210 -27.99 9.38 11.02
C ASN A 210 -27.02 8.30 10.52
N GLU A 211 -27.59 7.13 10.35
CA GLU A 211 -26.97 6.04 9.61
C GLU A 211 -26.93 6.43 8.13
N GLY A 212 -25.77 6.90 7.67
CA GLY A 212 -25.43 7.09 6.27
C GLY A 212 -24.20 6.26 5.98
N GLU A 213 -24.40 5.13 5.32
CA GLU A 213 -23.36 4.25 4.83
C GLU A 213 -22.40 5.03 3.93
N GLY A 214 -21.16 5.14 4.37
CA GLY A 214 -20.04 5.70 3.64
C GLY A 214 -18.79 5.40 4.42
N GLU A 215 -18.28 4.19 4.23
CA GLU A 215 -17.01 3.73 4.80
C GLU A 215 -15.85 4.50 4.14
N TYR A 216 -15.65 5.76 4.55
CA TYR A 216 -14.40 6.46 4.34
C TYR A 216 -13.44 5.98 5.43
N GLU A 217 -12.54 5.07 5.10
CA GLU A 217 -11.35 4.75 5.89
C GLU A 217 -10.37 5.94 5.97
N GLY A 218 -10.86 7.12 6.18
CA GLY A 218 -10.16 8.37 6.43
C GLY A 218 -10.43 8.91 7.81
N GLY A 219 -10.82 8.06 8.75
CA GLY A 219 -11.03 8.46 10.13
C GLY A 219 -9.77 9.13 10.68
N TRP A 220 -9.92 10.36 11.15
CA TRP A 220 -8.92 11.10 11.89
C TRP A 220 -8.39 10.21 13.03
N VAL A 221 -7.27 9.53 12.77
CA VAL A 221 -6.60 8.74 13.79
C VAL A 221 -5.91 9.75 14.68
N ASP A 222 -6.32 9.82 15.95
CA ASP A 222 -5.70 10.62 16.98
C ASP A 222 -4.15 10.50 16.87
N PRO A 223 -3.44 11.61 16.62
CA PRO A 223 -1.98 11.59 16.52
C PRO A 223 -1.31 10.93 17.73
N ALA A 224 -1.96 10.93 18.88
CA ALA A 224 -1.49 10.30 20.11
C ALA A 224 -1.29 8.79 20.02
N ARG A 225 -2.03 8.10 19.16
CA ARG A 225 -1.89 6.63 18.97
C ARG A 225 -0.75 6.23 18.04
N LYS A 226 -0.05 7.17 17.41
CA LYS A 226 0.92 6.91 16.33
C LYS A 226 2.40 7.01 16.71
N LEU A 227 2.78 6.96 17.97
CA LEU A 227 4.20 6.86 18.35
C LEU A 227 4.76 5.41 18.22
N LYS A 228 4.04 4.53 17.51
CA LYS A 228 4.51 3.19 17.17
C LYS A 228 4.25 2.92 15.69
N GLY A 229 5.25 2.36 15.03
CA GLY A 229 5.20 2.09 13.61
C GLY A 229 5.68 3.28 12.78
N THR A 230 5.04 3.57 11.67
CA THR A 230 5.44 4.64 10.75
C THR A 230 4.94 6.00 11.25
N VAL A 231 5.85 6.96 11.36
CA VAL A 231 5.53 8.35 11.72
C VAL A 231 6.13 9.31 10.69
N GLY A 232 5.44 10.40 10.43
CA GLY A 232 5.93 11.46 9.56
C GLY A 232 6.84 12.45 10.27
N GLY A 233 7.48 13.35 9.52
CA GLY A 233 8.42 14.35 10.05
C GLY A 233 7.81 15.25 11.12
N TYR A 234 6.56 15.70 10.94
CA TYR A 234 5.88 16.56 11.92
C TYR A 234 5.74 15.89 13.31
N GLN A 235 5.35 14.61 13.32
CA GLN A 235 5.22 13.85 14.58
C GLN A 235 6.58 13.61 15.23
N LEU A 236 7.63 13.47 14.43
CA LEU A 236 9.01 13.35 14.93
C LEU A 236 9.49 14.66 15.55
N ASP A 237 9.17 15.82 14.96
CA ASP A 237 9.53 17.13 15.53
C ASP A 237 8.81 17.40 16.86
N GLU A 238 7.55 17.03 16.97
CA GLU A 238 6.80 17.10 18.23
C GLU A 238 7.43 16.21 19.31
N LEU A 239 7.89 15.02 18.93
CA LEU A 239 8.59 14.11 19.82
C LEU A 239 9.93 14.69 20.30
N ARG A 240 10.68 15.33 19.41
CA ARG A 240 11.96 15.97 19.72
C ARG A 240 11.82 17.08 20.78
N GLY A 241 10.70 17.77 20.82
CA GLY A 241 10.41 18.76 21.85
C GLY A 241 10.26 18.20 23.26
N LYS A 242 10.00 16.88 23.38
CA LYS A 242 9.78 16.19 24.67
C LYS A 242 10.93 15.26 25.07
N THR A 243 11.94 15.15 24.25
CA THR A 243 13.01 14.16 24.37
C THR A 243 14.38 14.78 24.15
N THR A 244 15.40 14.11 24.68
CA THR A 244 16.82 14.44 24.45
C THR A 244 17.47 13.27 23.68
N SER A 245 18.17 13.58 22.59
CA SER A 245 18.94 12.58 21.85
C SER A 245 20.11 12.13 22.70
N VAL A 246 20.20 10.84 22.99
CA VAL A 246 21.25 10.26 23.83
C VAL A 246 22.25 9.45 23.03
N TYR A 247 21.80 8.84 21.94
CA TYR A 247 22.68 8.05 21.07
C TYR A 247 22.13 7.98 19.65
N ALA A 248 22.99 7.99 18.67
CA ALA A 248 22.63 7.75 17.28
C ALA A 248 23.74 6.98 16.57
N SER A 249 23.36 5.96 15.83
CA SER A 249 24.34 5.14 15.08
C SER A 249 23.68 4.43 13.92
N ARG A 250 24.54 3.99 13.01
CA ARG A 250 24.20 3.05 11.94
C ARG A 250 24.44 1.63 12.42
N PHE A 251 23.48 0.77 12.19
CA PHE A 251 23.53 -0.63 12.54
C PHE A 251 23.46 -1.48 11.29
N VAL A 252 24.35 -2.47 11.21
CA VAL A 252 24.29 -3.51 10.19
C VAL A 252 23.27 -4.55 10.61
N THR A 253 22.44 -4.99 9.66
CA THR A 253 21.40 -6.01 9.86
C THR A 253 21.81 -7.34 9.23
N ASP A 254 21.18 -8.43 9.67
CA ASP A 254 21.40 -9.76 9.07
C ASP A 254 20.64 -9.92 7.74
N ALA A 255 20.66 -8.89 6.91
CA ALA A 255 19.89 -8.86 5.68
C ALA A 255 20.31 -9.96 4.72
N ARG A 256 19.32 -10.73 4.27
CA ARG A 256 19.44 -11.67 3.16
C ARG A 256 18.55 -11.20 2.02
N PRO A 257 19.05 -11.23 0.77
CA PRO A 257 18.28 -10.76 -0.36
C PRO A 257 16.88 -11.42 -0.43
N ASN A 258 15.87 -10.60 -0.65
CA ASN A 258 14.49 -11.04 -0.85
C ASN A 258 13.91 -11.90 0.28
N ARG A 259 14.37 -11.70 1.51
CA ARG A 259 13.86 -12.40 2.69
C ARG A 259 13.63 -11.44 3.84
N ARG A 260 12.57 -11.73 4.59
CA ARG A 260 12.34 -11.12 5.88
C ARG A 260 13.34 -11.69 6.90
N ASN A 261 14.12 -10.81 7.52
CA ASN A 261 15.09 -11.17 8.54
C ASN A 261 14.79 -10.42 9.83
N VAL A 262 15.10 -11.03 10.96
CA VAL A 262 15.05 -10.38 12.27
C VAL A 262 16.49 -10.19 12.74
N SER A 263 16.87 -8.95 12.95
CA SER A 263 18.17 -8.58 13.53
C SER A 263 17.95 -8.00 14.92
N TYR A 264 18.88 -8.24 15.83
CA TYR A 264 18.83 -7.71 17.19
C TYR A 264 19.87 -6.61 17.33
N LEU A 265 19.42 -5.35 17.43
CA LEU A 265 20.33 -4.22 17.64
C LEU A 265 20.94 -4.31 19.05
N PRO A 266 22.27 -4.25 19.19
CA PRO A 266 22.97 -4.50 20.45
C PRO A 266 22.87 -3.32 21.43
N VAL A 267 21.65 -2.99 21.84
CA VAL A 267 21.36 -1.84 22.72
C VAL A 267 21.95 -2.01 24.13
N GLU A 268 22.20 -3.25 24.55
CA GLU A 268 22.85 -3.56 25.81
C GLU A 268 24.30 -3.07 25.91
N ARG A 269 24.92 -2.76 24.76
CA ARG A 269 26.29 -2.22 24.69
C ARG A 269 26.33 -0.70 24.69
N ILE A 270 25.17 -0.06 24.61
CA ILE A 270 25.06 1.40 24.56
C ILE A 270 24.94 1.92 25.98
N LYS A 271 26.02 2.55 26.50
CA LYS A 271 26.10 3.02 27.88
C LYS A 271 24.96 3.98 28.24
N GLU A 272 24.59 4.85 27.30
CA GLU A 272 23.52 5.85 27.46
C GLU A 272 22.14 5.24 27.64
N LEU A 273 21.97 3.96 27.27
CA LEU A 273 20.72 3.20 27.40
C LEU A 273 20.71 2.26 28.63
N GLN A 274 21.72 2.37 29.52
CA GLN A 274 21.76 1.59 30.76
C GLN A 274 21.07 2.31 31.93
N GLU A 275 20.80 3.58 31.80
CA GLU A 275 20.11 4.33 32.85
C GLU A 275 18.59 4.08 32.80
N PRO A 276 17.95 3.85 33.94
CA PRO A 276 16.49 3.71 34.01
C PRO A 276 15.77 4.91 33.39
N GLY A 277 14.74 4.62 32.61
CA GLY A 277 13.96 5.65 31.94
C GLY A 277 13.12 5.15 30.78
N ILE A 278 12.43 6.09 30.14
CA ILE A 278 11.68 5.84 28.92
C ILE A 278 12.49 6.34 27.73
N TYR A 279 12.66 5.47 26.76
CA TYR A 279 13.40 5.75 25.55
C TYR A 279 12.52 5.55 24.33
N VAL A 280 12.80 6.34 23.30
CA VAL A 280 12.19 6.20 21.97
C VAL A 280 13.29 5.89 21.00
N ALA A 281 13.12 4.82 20.24
CA ALA A 281 13.98 4.50 19.11
C ALA A 281 13.31 4.98 17.82
N VAL A 282 14.02 5.79 17.07
CA VAL A 282 13.62 6.31 15.74
C VAL A 282 14.54 5.69 14.71
N MET A 283 14.00 4.91 13.80
CA MET A 283 14.76 4.17 12.79
C MET A 283 14.46 4.70 11.40
N ASN A 284 15.49 4.80 10.59
CA ASN A 284 15.41 5.22 9.18
C ASN A 284 16.35 4.36 8.33
N GLN A 285 16.08 4.32 7.02
CA GLN A 285 16.96 3.69 6.05
C GLN A 285 18.05 4.69 5.62
N PRO A 286 19.35 4.31 5.66
CA PRO A 286 20.43 5.17 5.25
C PRO A 286 20.30 5.66 3.80
N GLY A 287 20.58 6.95 3.58
CA GLY A 287 20.62 7.54 2.24
C GLY A 287 19.24 7.74 1.57
N ARG A 288 18.16 7.33 2.21
CA ARG A 288 16.81 7.69 1.78
C ARG A 288 16.28 8.83 2.64
N PHE A 289 16.08 9.98 2.03
CA PHE A 289 15.34 11.08 2.63
C PHE A 289 13.85 10.72 2.60
N GLY A 290 13.47 9.73 3.42
CA GLY A 290 12.08 9.32 3.57
C GLY A 290 11.33 10.26 4.49
N TRP A 291 10.06 10.47 4.21
CA TRP A 291 9.16 11.20 5.08
C TRP A 291 8.67 10.33 6.25
N ASP A 292 8.94 9.02 6.18
CA ASP A 292 8.43 8.02 7.11
C ASP A 292 9.56 7.43 7.94
N TYR A 293 9.41 7.55 9.24
CA TYR A 293 10.31 6.97 10.23
C TYR A 293 9.58 5.83 10.94
N GLN A 294 10.32 4.77 11.26
CA GLN A 294 9.82 3.74 12.16
C GLN A 294 10.14 4.12 13.59
N VAL A 295 9.12 4.10 14.45
CA VAL A 295 9.28 4.51 15.85
C VAL A 295 8.76 3.42 16.77
N THR A 296 9.50 3.18 17.84
CA THR A 296 9.04 2.40 19.00
C THR A 296 9.53 3.05 20.28
N TYR A 297 8.86 2.77 21.39
CA TYR A 297 9.36 3.18 22.70
C TYR A 297 9.52 1.95 23.61
N PHE A 298 10.42 2.07 24.57
CA PHE A 298 10.72 1.02 25.54
C PHE A 298 11.12 1.61 26.88
N TYR A 299 11.02 0.79 27.91
CA TYR A 299 11.38 1.15 29.27
C TYR A 299 12.67 0.42 29.64
N VAL A 300 13.60 1.14 30.23
CA VAL A 300 14.77 0.57 30.90
C VAL A 300 14.51 0.62 32.39
N THR A 301 14.59 -0.52 33.02
CA THR A 301 14.40 -0.67 34.50
C THR A 301 15.67 -1.24 35.10
N ASP A 302 15.86 -0.98 36.38
CA ASP A 302 16.95 -1.55 37.19
C ASP A 302 16.91 -3.09 37.23
#